data_d2189de3da2de4d14d62f8e83df53d7e
#
_entry.id   d2189de3da2de4d14d62f8e83df53d7e
#
_cell.length_a   1.000
_cell.length_b   1.000
_cell.length_c   1.000
_cell.angle_alpha   90.00
_cell.angle_beta   90.00
_cell.angle_gamma   90.00
#
_symmetry.space_group_name_H-M   'P 1'
#
loop_
_entity.id
_entity.type
_entity.pdbx_description
1 polymer ?
#
loop_
_entity_poly.entity_id
_entity_poly.type
_entity_poly.pdbx_seq_one_letter_code
_entity_poly.pdbx_strand_id
1 'polypeptide(L)'
;MGRLLALDIGERRIGVALSDPMHIIASPHSVIDRKITPDYKAEIRKLISEKEVSALVIGLPLTLKNRISKQTEKVQLIIEELTYELTVPIHTIDERLSSVSAQNTLKLKGVKTGHNKGEIDKTAAAIFLQEFLDSK
;
A
#
# COMPACT_ATOMS: atom_id res chain seq x y z
N MET A 1 -10.96 -18.12 2.73
CA MET A 1 -10.14 -16.98 3.16
C MET A 1 -9.36 -16.42 1.99
N GLY A 2 -9.46 -15.14 1.77
CA GLY A 2 -8.72 -14.49 0.70
C GLY A 2 -7.47 -13.77 1.23
N ARG A 3 -6.63 -13.30 0.30
CA ARG A 3 -5.46 -12.50 0.66
C ARG A 3 -5.87 -11.07 0.99
N LEU A 4 -5.05 -10.36 1.77
CA LEU A 4 -5.15 -8.92 1.92
C LEU A 4 -4.21 -8.26 0.91
N LEU A 5 -4.67 -7.19 0.29
CA LEU A 5 -3.89 -6.40 -0.66
C LEU A 5 -3.63 -5.03 -0.04
N ALA A 6 -2.36 -4.68 0.11
CA ALA A 6 -1.97 -3.39 0.66
C ALA A 6 -1.57 -2.44 -0.46
N LEU A 7 -1.97 -1.19 -0.34
CA LEU A 7 -1.64 -0.14 -1.29
C LEU A 7 -1.01 1.04 -0.58
N ASP A 8 0.16 1.44 -1.04
CA ASP A 8 0.83 2.67 -0.63
C ASP A 8 0.68 3.66 -1.78
N ILE A 9 -0.32 4.55 -1.68
CA ILE A 9 -0.73 5.41 -2.79
C ILE A 9 0.08 6.71 -2.79
N GLY A 10 0.97 6.85 -3.79
CA GLY A 10 1.70 8.07 -4.04
C GLY A 10 1.13 8.82 -5.23
N GLU A 11 1.67 10.00 -5.51
CA GLU A 11 1.22 10.81 -6.64
C GLU A 11 1.53 10.15 -7.99
N ARG A 12 2.67 9.48 -8.08
CA ARG A 12 3.08 8.81 -9.31
C ARG A 12 3.02 7.29 -9.22
N ARG A 13 3.39 6.74 -8.07
CA ARG A 13 3.49 5.28 -7.91
C ARG A 13 2.61 4.78 -6.80
N ILE A 14 2.08 3.60 -6.99
CA ILE A 14 1.33 2.88 -5.96
C ILE A 14 2.11 1.61 -5.65
N GLY A 15 2.63 1.52 -4.42
CA GLY A 15 3.28 0.31 -3.95
C GLY A 15 2.24 -0.74 -3.60
N VAL A 16 2.47 -1.99 -4.00
CA VAL A 16 1.52 -3.08 -3.82
C VAL A 16 2.18 -4.21 -3.04
N ALA A 17 1.50 -4.68 -2.01
CA ALA A 17 1.92 -5.83 -1.23
C ALA A 17 0.74 -6.78 -1.06
N LEU A 18 1.03 -8.06 -0.83
CA LEU A 18 0.01 -9.09 -0.64
C LEU A 18 0.33 -9.91 0.60
N SER A 19 -0.72 -10.32 1.31
CA SER A 19 -0.57 -11.31 2.36
C SER A 19 -0.74 -12.72 1.77
N ASP A 20 -0.32 -13.73 2.54
CA ASP A 20 -0.71 -15.10 2.27
C ASP A 20 -2.19 -15.30 2.63
N PRO A 21 -2.83 -16.40 2.18
CA PRO A 21 -4.24 -16.65 2.51
C PRO A 21 -4.52 -16.80 4.01
N MET A 22 -3.50 -17.17 4.79
CA MET A 22 -3.63 -17.34 6.25
C MET A 22 -3.43 -16.04 7.02
N HIS A 23 -3.14 -14.94 6.33
CA HIS A 23 -2.92 -13.62 6.93
C HIS A 23 -1.77 -13.60 7.94
N ILE A 24 -0.68 -14.27 7.63
CA ILE A 24 0.48 -14.38 8.54
C ILE A 24 1.62 -13.49 8.06
N ILE A 25 1.94 -13.53 6.77
CA ILE A 25 3.10 -12.84 6.21
C ILE A 25 2.68 -11.89 5.09
N ALA A 26 3.23 -10.68 5.12
CA ALA A 26 3.08 -9.70 4.05
C ALA A 26 4.34 -9.72 3.17
N SER A 27 4.15 -9.68 1.86
CA SER A 27 5.26 -9.66 0.90
C SER A 27 5.08 -8.54 -0.10
N PRO A 28 6.16 -7.82 -0.46
CA PRO A 28 6.10 -6.85 -1.55
C PRO A 28 5.71 -7.58 -2.85
N HIS A 29 4.85 -6.97 -3.64
CA HIS A 29 4.37 -7.59 -4.88
C HIS A 29 4.82 -6.81 -6.11
N SER A 30 4.40 -5.55 -6.23
CA SER A 30 4.65 -4.78 -7.45
C SER A 30 4.47 -3.28 -7.19
N VAL A 31 4.72 -2.50 -8.22
CA VAL A 31 4.48 -1.06 -8.20
C VAL A 31 3.65 -0.72 -9.44
N ILE A 32 2.59 0.05 -9.24
CA ILE A 32 1.79 0.58 -10.34
C ILE A 32 2.26 2.00 -10.61
N ASP A 33 2.77 2.25 -11.81
CA ASP A 33 3.16 3.61 -12.23
C ASP A 33 1.94 4.28 -12.84
N ARG A 34 1.42 5.29 -12.17
CA ARG A 34 0.17 5.97 -12.56
C ARG A 34 0.30 6.74 -13.87
N LYS A 35 1.53 7.07 -14.28
CA LYS A 35 1.77 7.73 -15.55
C LYS A 35 1.69 6.73 -16.70
N ILE A 36 2.20 5.52 -16.49
CA ILE A 36 2.18 4.44 -17.49
C ILE A 36 0.81 3.77 -17.49
N THR A 37 0.20 3.62 -16.32
CA THR A 37 -1.09 2.97 -16.13
C THR A 37 -2.08 3.98 -15.53
N PRO A 38 -2.64 4.90 -16.35
CA PRO A 38 -3.57 5.90 -15.81
C PRO A 38 -4.82 5.29 -15.17
N ASP A 39 -5.30 4.16 -15.70
CA ASP A 39 -6.42 3.45 -15.10
C ASP A 39 -5.91 2.44 -14.06
N TYR A 40 -5.31 2.98 -12.99
CA TYR A 40 -4.77 2.15 -11.91
C TYR A 40 -5.87 1.39 -11.15
N LYS A 41 -7.09 1.91 -11.18
CA LYS A 41 -8.23 1.25 -10.52
C LYS A 41 -8.57 -0.06 -11.20
N ALA A 42 -8.49 -0.10 -12.54
CA ALA A 42 -8.66 -1.34 -13.30
C ALA A 42 -7.60 -2.37 -12.93
N GLU A 43 -6.34 -1.92 -12.76
CA GLU A 43 -5.26 -2.80 -12.35
C GLU A 43 -5.48 -3.35 -10.94
N ILE A 44 -5.98 -2.51 -10.03
CA ILE A 44 -6.33 -2.95 -8.68
C ILE A 44 -7.45 -4.00 -8.73
N ARG A 45 -8.50 -3.78 -9.53
CA ARG A 45 -9.59 -4.75 -9.69
C ARG A 45 -9.08 -6.07 -10.23
N LYS A 46 -8.15 -6.00 -11.19
CA LYS A 46 -7.52 -7.20 -11.77
C LYS A 46 -6.77 -8.00 -10.71
N LEU A 47 -5.98 -7.31 -9.87
CA LEU A 47 -5.25 -7.95 -8.78
C LEU A 47 -6.20 -8.59 -7.77
N ILE A 48 -7.29 -7.92 -7.43
CA ILE A 48 -8.29 -8.44 -6.51
C ILE A 48 -8.84 -9.76 -7.04
N SER A 49 -9.17 -9.80 -8.32
CA SER A 49 -9.71 -11.01 -8.96
C SER A 49 -8.67 -12.12 -9.07
N GLU A 50 -7.49 -11.80 -9.60
CA GLU A 50 -6.44 -12.80 -9.85
C GLU A 50 -5.85 -13.38 -8.58
N LYS A 51 -5.72 -12.59 -7.54
CA LYS A 51 -5.08 -13.00 -6.28
C LYS A 51 -6.08 -13.37 -5.19
N GLU A 52 -7.36 -13.40 -5.52
CA GLU A 52 -8.42 -13.76 -4.57
C GLU A 52 -8.34 -12.90 -3.31
N VAL A 53 -8.33 -11.58 -3.51
CA VAL A 53 -8.22 -10.60 -2.44
C VAL A 53 -9.57 -10.44 -1.74
N SER A 54 -9.58 -10.53 -0.42
CA SER A 54 -10.79 -10.39 0.38
C SER A 54 -10.97 -9.02 1.00
N ALA A 55 -9.88 -8.24 1.11
CA ALA A 55 -9.94 -6.88 1.65
C ALA A 55 -8.71 -6.09 1.22
N LEU A 56 -8.84 -4.76 1.22
CA LEU A 56 -7.72 -3.85 0.96
C LEU A 56 -7.26 -3.20 2.26
N VAL A 57 -5.96 -2.93 2.36
CA VAL A 57 -5.37 -2.13 3.42
C VAL A 57 -4.63 -0.98 2.75
N ILE A 58 -5.05 0.25 3.02
CA ILE A 58 -4.46 1.44 2.39
C ILE A 58 -3.81 2.31 3.45
N GLY A 59 -2.54 2.68 3.23
CA GLY A 59 -1.83 3.55 4.13
C GLY A 59 -2.25 5.01 3.96
N LEU A 60 -2.49 5.69 5.07
CA LEU A 60 -2.79 7.13 5.06
C LEU A 60 -1.52 7.91 5.37
N PRO A 61 -1.09 8.81 4.47
CA PRO A 61 0.12 9.59 4.66
C PRO A 61 -0.12 10.82 5.56
N LEU A 62 -0.27 10.58 6.86
CA LEU A 62 -0.45 11.64 7.83
C LEU A 62 0.89 12.32 8.14
N THR A 63 0.85 13.61 8.51
CA THR A 63 2.05 14.31 8.94
C THR A 63 2.47 13.85 10.34
N LEU A 64 3.72 14.16 10.72
CA LEU A 64 4.24 13.81 12.05
C LEU A 64 3.41 14.41 13.19
N LYS A 65 2.67 15.49 12.93
CA LYS A 65 1.77 16.10 13.92
C LYS A 65 0.34 15.58 13.81
N ASN A 66 0.15 14.46 13.13
CA ASN A 66 -1.14 13.82 12.93
C ASN A 66 -2.13 14.74 12.19
N ARG A 67 -1.61 15.59 11.31
CA ARG A 67 -2.44 16.51 10.52
C ARG A 67 -2.75 15.95 9.16
N ILE A 68 -3.92 16.28 8.64
CA ILE A 68 -4.32 15.93 7.29
C ILE A 68 -3.63 16.89 6.32
N SER A 69 -2.79 16.35 5.44
CA SER A 69 -2.11 17.11 4.38
C SER A 69 -2.92 17.02 3.09
N LYS A 70 -2.48 17.77 2.06
CA LYS A 70 -3.07 17.67 0.73
C LYS A 70 -2.94 16.25 0.16
N GLN A 71 -1.80 15.60 0.43
CA GLN A 71 -1.60 14.21 0.00
C GLN A 71 -2.58 13.27 0.69
N THR A 72 -2.82 13.48 1.99
CA THR A 72 -3.80 12.70 2.74
C THR A 72 -5.19 12.86 2.13
N GLU A 73 -5.58 14.10 1.79
CA GLU A 73 -6.87 14.36 1.17
C GLU A 73 -7.03 13.64 -0.18
N LYS A 74 -5.98 13.66 -1.00
CA LYS A 74 -5.98 12.96 -2.29
C LYS A 74 -6.17 11.46 -2.10
N VAL A 75 -5.47 10.87 -1.14
CA VAL A 75 -5.59 9.44 -0.84
C VAL A 75 -6.99 9.12 -0.32
N GLN A 76 -7.55 9.97 0.55
CA GLN A 76 -8.90 9.78 1.06
C GLN A 76 -9.94 9.80 -0.05
N LEU A 77 -9.79 10.68 -1.05
CA LEU A 77 -10.67 10.70 -2.21
C LEU A 77 -10.59 9.40 -3.01
N ILE A 78 -9.37 8.88 -3.20
CA ILE A 78 -9.18 7.61 -3.89
C ILE A 78 -9.84 6.47 -3.11
N ILE A 79 -9.70 6.46 -1.78
CA ILE A 79 -10.35 5.47 -0.93
C ILE A 79 -11.86 5.52 -1.08
N GLU A 80 -12.45 6.72 -1.08
CA GLU A 80 -13.89 6.88 -1.29
C GLU A 80 -14.33 6.33 -2.64
N GLU A 81 -13.59 6.64 -3.70
CA GLU A 81 -13.89 6.14 -5.04
C GLU A 81 -13.79 4.62 -5.09
N LEU A 82 -12.74 4.04 -4.51
CA LEU A 82 -12.57 2.59 -4.48
C LEU A 82 -13.65 1.91 -3.63
N THR A 83 -14.03 2.52 -2.51
CA THR A 83 -15.10 1.99 -1.66
C THR A 83 -16.40 1.88 -2.44
N TYR A 84 -16.66 2.87 -3.29
CA TYR A 84 -17.87 2.89 -4.12
C TYR A 84 -17.82 1.84 -5.23
N GLU A 85 -16.65 1.66 -5.84
CA GLU A 85 -16.49 0.78 -7.01
C GLU A 85 -16.24 -0.69 -6.67
N LEU A 86 -15.67 -0.96 -5.50
CA LEU A 86 -15.26 -2.31 -5.13
C LEU A 86 -16.24 -2.94 -4.14
N THR A 87 -16.31 -4.28 -4.18
CA THR A 87 -17.15 -5.05 -3.27
C THR A 87 -16.42 -5.48 -2.01
N VAL A 88 -15.08 -5.39 -2.00
CA VAL A 88 -14.28 -5.80 -0.84
C VAL A 88 -14.13 -4.64 0.14
N PRO A 89 -14.06 -4.91 1.45
CA PRO A 89 -13.86 -3.85 2.45
C PRO A 89 -12.48 -3.22 2.35
N ILE A 90 -12.37 -1.97 2.77
CA ILE A 90 -11.11 -1.23 2.78
C ILE A 90 -10.81 -0.79 4.21
N HIS A 91 -9.61 -1.14 4.68
CA HIS A 91 -9.10 -0.73 5.97
C HIS A 91 -7.99 0.29 5.75
N THR A 92 -7.81 1.20 6.69
CA THR A 92 -6.75 2.20 6.61
C THR A 92 -5.77 2.04 7.76
N ILE A 93 -4.52 2.44 7.55
CA ILE A 93 -3.48 2.41 8.55
C ILE A 93 -2.56 3.62 8.36
N ASP A 94 -2.00 4.12 9.47
CA ASP A 94 -1.05 5.22 9.44
C ASP A 94 0.30 4.70 8.94
N GLU A 95 0.77 5.20 7.79
CA GLU A 95 1.99 4.73 7.15
C GLU A 95 3.27 5.46 7.56
N ARG A 96 3.18 6.47 8.46
CA ARG A 96 4.35 7.29 8.82
C ARG A 96 5.55 6.47 9.29
N LEU A 97 5.31 5.54 10.18
CA LEU A 97 6.38 4.71 10.76
C LEU A 97 6.83 3.63 9.79
N SER A 98 5.93 3.12 8.96
CA SER A 98 6.25 2.08 7.99
C SER A 98 7.23 2.57 6.92
N SER A 99 7.06 3.80 6.41
CA SER A 99 7.99 4.37 5.44
C SER A 99 9.40 4.52 6.02
N VAL A 100 9.50 4.98 7.26
CA VAL A 100 10.80 5.12 7.93
C VAL A 100 11.45 3.74 8.10
N SER A 101 10.68 2.75 8.53
CA SER A 101 11.16 1.38 8.69
C SER A 101 11.63 0.79 7.37
N ALA A 102 10.91 1.04 6.28
CA ALA A 102 11.30 0.57 4.96
C ALA A 102 12.63 1.15 4.51
N GLN A 103 12.83 2.46 4.71
CA GLN A 103 14.08 3.13 4.37
C GLN A 103 15.24 2.57 5.18
N ASN A 104 15.05 2.37 6.48
CA ASN A 104 16.07 1.82 7.34
C ASN A 104 16.43 0.39 6.93
N THR A 105 15.46 -0.42 6.58
CA THR A 105 15.68 -1.78 6.12
C THR A 105 16.51 -1.80 4.84
N LEU A 106 16.18 -0.93 3.88
CA LEU A 106 16.93 -0.84 2.63
C LEU A 106 18.36 -0.36 2.87
N LYS A 107 18.57 0.60 3.77
CA LYS A 107 19.90 1.07 4.12
C LYS A 107 20.75 -0.05 4.72
N LEU A 108 20.17 -0.84 5.60
CA LEU A 108 20.86 -1.98 6.23
C LEU A 108 21.27 -3.01 5.18
N LYS A 109 20.53 -3.14 4.10
CA LYS A 109 20.87 -4.03 2.99
C LYS A 109 21.81 -3.40 1.97
N GLY A 110 22.26 -2.15 2.23
CA GLY A 110 23.16 -1.45 1.32
C GLY A 110 22.51 -0.87 0.10
N VAL A 111 21.20 -0.80 0.06
CA VAL A 111 20.43 -0.26 -1.08
C VAL A 111 20.38 1.27 -0.98
N LYS A 112 20.68 1.96 -2.09
CA LYS A 112 20.58 3.41 -2.15
C LYS A 112 19.14 3.82 -2.40
N THR A 113 18.52 4.50 -1.45
CA THR A 113 17.10 4.85 -1.48
C THR A 113 16.73 5.76 -2.66
N GLY A 114 17.65 6.65 -3.07
CA GLY A 114 17.39 7.58 -4.17
C GLY A 114 17.16 6.92 -5.52
N HIS A 115 17.70 5.73 -5.73
CA HIS A 115 17.58 4.99 -6.99
C HIS A 115 16.55 3.86 -6.93
N ASN A 116 15.89 3.68 -5.77
CA ASN A 116 15.02 2.53 -5.54
C ASN A 116 13.66 2.95 -4.97
N LYS A 117 13.06 4.00 -5.55
CA LYS A 117 11.76 4.50 -5.09
C LYS A 117 10.66 3.44 -5.17
N GLY A 118 10.65 2.64 -6.24
CA GLY A 118 9.69 1.56 -6.38
C GLY A 118 9.85 0.49 -5.31
N GLU A 119 11.10 0.16 -4.96
CA GLU A 119 11.38 -0.78 -3.87
C GLU A 119 10.91 -0.23 -2.52
N ILE A 120 11.12 1.07 -2.27
CA ILE A 120 10.65 1.70 -1.05
C ILE A 120 9.13 1.64 -0.99
N ASP A 121 8.43 1.98 -2.08
CA ASP A 121 6.98 2.01 -2.13
C ASP A 121 6.36 0.65 -1.84
N LYS A 122 6.82 -0.41 -2.50
CA LYS A 122 6.26 -1.75 -2.27
C LYS A 122 6.72 -2.34 -0.94
N THR A 123 7.92 -1.98 -0.48
CA THR A 123 8.41 -2.42 0.82
C THR A 123 7.63 -1.72 1.94
N ALA A 124 7.34 -0.42 1.80
CA ALA A 124 6.50 0.29 2.75
C ALA A 124 5.11 -0.35 2.84
N ALA A 125 4.52 -0.70 1.69
CA ALA A 125 3.22 -1.37 1.65
C ALA A 125 3.28 -2.71 2.40
N ALA A 126 4.34 -3.49 2.21
CA ALA A 126 4.51 -4.77 2.90
C ALA A 126 4.67 -4.57 4.41
N ILE A 127 5.41 -3.55 4.82
CA ILE A 127 5.65 -3.30 6.24
C ILE A 127 4.36 -2.90 6.95
N PHE A 128 3.60 -1.95 6.42
CA PHE A 128 2.37 -1.58 7.10
C PHE A 128 1.30 -2.67 6.99
N LEU A 129 1.32 -3.48 5.95
CA LEU A 129 0.45 -4.64 5.88
C LEU A 129 0.80 -5.64 6.99
N GLN A 130 2.09 -5.90 7.21
CA GLN A 130 2.53 -6.79 8.28
C GLN A 130 2.10 -6.25 9.64
N GLU A 131 2.24 -4.96 9.88
CA GLU A 131 1.75 -4.32 11.10
C GLU A 131 0.25 -4.53 11.28
N PHE A 132 -0.52 -4.41 10.20
CA PHE A 132 -1.95 -4.65 10.23
C PHE A 132 -2.27 -6.10 10.59
N LEU A 133 -1.54 -7.06 10.01
CA LEU A 133 -1.73 -8.48 10.30
C LEU A 133 -1.40 -8.79 11.76
N ASP A 134 -0.31 -8.21 12.27
CA ASP A 134 0.15 -8.45 13.64
C ASP A 134 -0.75 -7.81 14.69
N SER A 135 -1.55 -6.82 14.31
CA SER A 135 -2.44 -6.12 15.24
C SER A 135 -3.77 -6.83 15.47
N LYS A 136 -4.03 -7.89 14.74
CA LYS A 136 -5.28 -8.65 14.85
C LYS A 136 -5.26 -9.67 15.98
#